data_890cac79c8de9c56269604172b71d41f
#
_entry.id   890cac79c8de9c56269604172b71d41f
#
_cell.length_a   1.000
_cell.length_b   1.000
_cell.length_c   1.000
_cell.angle_alpha   90.00
_cell.angle_beta   90.00
_cell.angle_gamma   90.00
#
_symmetry.space_group_name_H-M   'P 1'
#
loop_
_entity.id
_entity.type
_entity.pdbx_description
1 polymer ?
#
loop_
_entity_poly.entity_id
_entity_poly.type
_entity_poly.pdbx_seq_one_letter_code
_entity_poly.pdbx_strand_id
1 'polypeptide(L)'
;MPMKAWRLNGLGGELALKQVAEPVVRAGSVLVRIETSVLMSYLRAYVEKKLPAYNPPPGEFTLGTNAIGIIEQVGQDVWHLKRGQRVVLSSLLMARENVDEPDHIL
;
A
#
# COMPACT_ATOMS: atom_id res chain seq x y z
N MET A 1 -5.26 10.73 -12.26
CA MET A 1 -4.23 10.49 -13.29
C MET A 1 -3.70 9.08 -13.20
N PRO A 2 -3.41 8.43 -14.31
CA PRO A 2 -2.81 7.11 -14.26
C PRO A 2 -1.38 7.18 -13.73
N MET A 3 -0.98 6.12 -13.06
CA MET A 3 0.38 5.96 -12.55
C MET A 3 0.88 4.57 -12.90
N LYS A 4 2.18 4.35 -12.74
CA LYS A 4 2.78 3.04 -12.96
C LYS A 4 3.01 2.35 -11.62
N ALA A 5 2.73 1.04 -11.58
CA ALA A 5 2.96 0.23 -10.40
C ALA A 5 3.39 -1.17 -10.79
N TRP A 6 4.21 -1.77 -9.95
CA TRP A 6 4.55 -3.18 -10.09
C TRP A 6 3.40 -4.00 -9.54
N ARG A 7 2.76 -4.78 -10.43
CA ARG A 7 1.57 -5.58 -10.12
C ARG A 7 1.92 -7.04 -10.13
N LEU A 8 1.43 -7.76 -9.13
CA LEU A 8 1.59 -9.20 -9.02
C LEU A 8 0.24 -9.87 -9.19
N ASN A 9 0.15 -10.83 -10.09
CA ASN A 9 -1.07 -11.59 -10.34
C ASN A 9 -1.12 -12.81 -9.42
N GLY A 10 -1.29 -12.56 -8.11
CA GLY A 10 -1.29 -13.61 -7.10
C GLY A 10 0.11 -14.12 -6.76
N LEU A 11 0.26 -14.76 -5.61
CA LEU A 11 1.55 -15.33 -5.20
C LEU A 11 1.93 -16.48 -6.14
N GLY A 12 3.18 -16.50 -6.54
CA GLY A 12 3.68 -17.42 -7.55
C GLY A 12 3.39 -17.00 -8.98
N GLY A 13 2.67 -15.88 -9.16
CA GLY A 13 2.34 -15.35 -10.48
C GLY A 13 3.43 -14.43 -11.03
N GLU A 14 3.08 -13.77 -12.12
CA GLU A 14 3.99 -12.88 -12.83
C GLU A 14 3.95 -11.46 -12.26
N LEU A 15 5.14 -10.89 -12.08
CA LEU A 15 5.31 -9.48 -11.67
C LEU A 15 5.53 -8.63 -12.92
N ALA A 16 4.71 -7.61 -13.10
CA ALA A 16 4.80 -6.74 -14.27
C ALA A 16 4.58 -5.28 -13.90
N LEU A 17 5.28 -4.39 -14.58
CA LEU A 17 5.06 -2.95 -14.46
C LEU A 17 3.86 -2.57 -15.31
N LYS A 18 2.81 -2.09 -14.69
CA LYS A 18 1.55 -1.75 -15.36
C LYS A 18 1.11 -0.33 -15.03
N GLN A 19 0.36 0.25 -15.95
CA GLN A 19 -0.30 1.53 -15.72
C GLN A 19 -1.60 1.27 -14.97
N VAL A 20 -1.78 1.95 -13.83
CA VAL A 20 -2.96 1.78 -12.98
C VAL A 20 -3.55 3.14 -12.63
N ALA A 21 -4.79 3.15 -12.22
CA ALA A 21 -5.45 4.36 -11.75
C ALA A 21 -4.82 4.82 -10.42
N GLU A 22 -4.72 6.13 -10.24
CA GLU A 22 -4.33 6.68 -8.95
C GLU A 22 -5.37 6.33 -7.89
N PRO A 23 -4.95 5.91 -6.68
CA PRO A 23 -5.91 5.60 -5.62
C PRO A 23 -6.79 6.80 -5.28
N VAL A 24 -8.03 6.53 -4.92
CA VAL A 24 -8.98 7.54 -4.47
C VAL A 24 -8.94 7.61 -2.95
N VAL A 25 -8.80 8.83 -2.41
CA VAL A 25 -8.81 9.02 -0.96
C VAL A 25 -10.21 8.75 -0.42
N ARG A 26 -10.29 8.01 0.69
CA ARG A 26 -11.54 7.66 1.37
C ARG A 26 -11.59 8.27 2.75
N ALA A 27 -12.77 8.27 3.38
CA ALA A 27 -12.90 8.69 4.77
C ALA A 27 -11.96 7.88 5.66
N GLY A 28 -11.27 8.53 6.58
CA GLY A 28 -10.31 7.90 7.48
C GLY A 28 -8.97 7.57 6.85
N SER A 29 -8.74 7.99 5.61
CA SER A 29 -7.50 7.67 4.87
C SER A 29 -6.81 8.93 4.35
N VAL A 30 -5.56 8.78 3.99
CA VAL A 30 -4.79 9.82 3.29
C VAL A 30 -4.19 9.23 2.02
N LEU A 31 -3.96 10.09 1.03
CA LEU A 31 -3.22 9.73 -0.16
C LEU A 31 -1.79 10.24 -0.02
N VAL A 32 -0.83 9.34 -0.16
CA VAL A 32 0.58 9.64 0.02
C VAL A 32 1.31 9.48 -1.30
N ARG A 33 2.08 10.49 -1.69
CA ARG A 33 2.99 10.41 -2.82
C ARG A 33 4.30 9.80 -2.33
N ILE A 34 4.58 8.59 -2.77
CA ILE A 34 5.76 7.83 -2.32
C ILE A 34 7.04 8.45 -2.88
N GLU A 35 8.00 8.68 -2.00
CA GLU A 35 9.34 9.16 -2.37
C GLU A 35 10.35 8.02 -2.39
N THR A 36 10.28 7.11 -1.42
CA THR A 36 11.25 6.03 -1.23
C THR A 36 10.54 4.82 -0.65
N SER A 37 10.85 3.65 -1.16
CA SER A 37 10.36 2.40 -0.60
C SER A 37 11.51 1.42 -0.40
N VAL A 38 11.28 0.43 0.47
CA VAL A 38 12.29 -0.56 0.83
C VAL A 38 12.01 -1.87 0.12
N LEU A 39 13.05 -2.47 -0.45
CA LEU A 39 12.99 -3.85 -0.92
C LEU A 39 13.48 -4.74 0.21
N MET A 40 12.56 -5.47 0.82
CA MET A 40 12.88 -6.36 1.93
C MET A 40 13.61 -7.60 1.43
N SER A 41 14.52 -8.12 2.25
CA SER A 41 15.31 -9.32 1.90
C SER A 41 14.44 -10.55 1.61
N TYR A 42 13.26 -10.61 2.19
CA TYR A 42 12.34 -11.73 2.01
C TYR A 42 11.32 -11.53 0.88
N LEU A 43 11.41 -10.43 0.13
CA LEU A 43 10.42 -10.10 -0.90
C LEU A 43 10.29 -11.20 -1.95
N ARG A 44 11.41 -11.75 -2.40
CA ARG A 44 11.41 -12.84 -3.38
C ARG A 44 10.67 -14.08 -2.85
N ALA A 45 10.91 -14.43 -1.60
CA ALA A 45 10.24 -15.58 -0.98
C ALA A 45 8.73 -15.34 -0.88
N TYR A 46 8.32 -14.11 -0.59
CA TYR A 46 6.91 -13.74 -0.58
C TYR A 46 6.28 -13.91 -1.97
N VAL A 47 6.90 -13.34 -3.00
CA VAL A 47 6.41 -13.42 -4.38
C VAL A 47 6.30 -14.87 -4.85
N GLU A 48 7.25 -15.73 -4.46
CA GLU A 48 7.28 -17.14 -4.85
C GLU A 48 6.41 -18.04 -3.97
N LYS A 49 5.61 -17.46 -3.07
CA LYS A 49 4.70 -18.18 -2.19
C LYS A 49 5.41 -19.11 -1.19
N LYS A 50 6.57 -18.70 -0.71
CA LYS A 50 7.37 -19.49 0.25
C LYS A 50 7.18 -19.05 1.71
N LEU A 51 6.32 -18.08 1.97
CA LEU A 51 6.05 -17.55 3.31
C LEU A 51 4.59 -17.84 3.67
N PRO A 52 4.30 -18.95 4.37
CA PRO A 52 2.92 -19.38 4.60
C PRO A 52 2.13 -18.49 5.56
N ALA A 53 2.81 -17.65 6.34
CA ALA A 53 2.14 -16.75 7.28
C ALA A 53 1.55 -15.50 6.62
N TYR A 54 1.86 -15.23 5.36
CA TYR A 54 1.43 -14.03 4.66
C TYR A 54 0.26 -14.33 3.74
N ASN A 55 -0.81 -13.53 3.88
CA ASN A 55 -2.02 -13.68 3.09
C ASN A 55 -2.16 -12.48 2.16
N PRO A 56 -2.00 -12.66 0.85
CA PRO A 56 -2.14 -11.57 -0.11
C PRO A 56 -3.60 -11.18 -0.30
N PRO A 57 -3.87 -9.97 -0.80
CA PRO A 57 -5.20 -9.63 -1.27
C PRO A 57 -5.62 -10.54 -2.42
N PRO A 58 -6.92 -10.73 -2.65
CA PRO A 58 -7.38 -11.52 -3.80
C PRO A 58 -7.09 -10.80 -5.12
N GLY A 59 -6.79 -11.57 -6.15
CA GLY A 59 -6.55 -11.07 -7.49
C GLY A 59 -5.21 -10.39 -7.66
N GLU A 60 -5.13 -9.49 -8.64
CA GLU A 60 -3.93 -8.72 -8.91
C GLU A 60 -3.79 -7.58 -7.92
N PHE A 61 -2.58 -7.36 -7.42
CA PHE A 61 -2.32 -6.30 -6.44
C PHE A 61 -0.96 -5.65 -6.64
N THR A 62 -0.79 -4.45 -6.07
CA THR A 62 0.48 -3.73 -6.11
C THR A 62 1.38 -4.25 -5.00
N LEU A 63 2.61 -4.59 -5.38
CA LEU A 63 3.61 -5.07 -4.44
C LEU A 63 4.26 -3.91 -3.71
N GLY A 64 4.53 -4.07 -2.44
CA GLY A 64 5.23 -3.07 -1.65
C GLY A 64 5.17 -3.39 -0.16
N THR A 65 6.09 -2.78 0.58
CA THR A 65 6.15 -2.90 2.03
C THR A 65 6.17 -1.50 2.65
N ASN A 66 7.21 -1.18 3.40
CA ASN A 66 7.34 0.12 4.04
C ASN A 66 7.80 1.19 3.04
N ALA A 67 7.42 2.41 3.29
CA ALA A 67 7.77 3.53 2.42
C ALA A 67 7.81 4.85 3.20
N ILE A 68 8.38 5.85 2.57
CA ILE A 68 8.35 7.24 3.03
C ILE A 68 7.73 8.08 1.92
N GLY A 69 6.85 8.99 2.27
CA GLY A 69 6.23 9.86 1.29
C GLY A 69 5.64 11.12 1.88
N ILE A 70 5.05 11.91 1.02
CA ILE A 70 4.41 13.18 1.36
C ILE A 70 2.90 13.05 1.20
N ILE A 71 2.16 13.50 2.18
CA ILE A 71 0.70 13.49 2.13
C ILE A 71 0.23 14.48 1.07
N GLU A 72 -0.49 13.99 0.06
CA GLU A 72 -1.08 14.81 -1.01
C GLU A 72 -2.51 15.20 -0.74
N GLN A 73 -3.29 14.28 -0.17
CA GLN A 73 -4.70 14.50 0.13
C GLN A 73 -5.04 13.86 1.46
N VAL A 74 -5.94 14.50 2.19
CA VAL A 74 -6.42 14.01 3.48
C VAL A 74 -7.92 13.75 3.35
N GLY A 75 -8.34 12.54 3.72
CA GLY A 75 -9.75 12.17 3.69
C GLY A 75 -10.54 12.78 4.84
N GLN A 76 -11.85 12.58 4.82
CA GLN A 76 -12.71 13.00 5.91
C GLN A 76 -12.34 12.25 7.20
N ASP A 77 -12.50 12.92 8.34
CA ASP A 77 -12.30 12.36 9.67
C ASP A 77 -10.86 11.93 9.97
N VAL A 78 -9.89 12.54 9.28
CA VAL A 78 -8.47 12.42 9.61
C VAL A 78 -8.02 13.76 10.18
N TRP A 79 -7.65 13.77 11.47
CA TRP A 79 -7.41 15.02 12.20
C TRP A 79 -5.95 15.26 12.57
N HIS A 80 -5.16 14.20 12.67
CA HIS A 80 -3.77 14.30 13.12
C HIS A 80 -2.75 14.40 11.99
N LEU A 81 -3.18 14.25 10.74
CA LEU A 81 -2.32 14.31 9.55
C LEU A 81 -2.77 15.43 8.64
N LYS A 82 -1.81 16.09 8.00
CA LYS A 82 -2.08 17.22 7.13
C LYS A 82 -1.32 17.10 5.82
N ARG A 83 -1.89 17.68 4.77
CA ARG A 83 -1.23 17.77 3.47
C ARG A 83 0.14 18.41 3.60
N GLY A 84 1.13 17.85 2.91
CA GLY A 84 2.49 18.35 2.90
C GLY A 84 3.40 17.73 3.95
N GLN A 85 2.86 16.98 4.91
CA GLN A 85 3.68 16.29 5.89
C GLN A 85 4.38 15.08 5.28
N ARG A 86 5.63 14.87 5.68
CA ARG A 86 6.38 13.67 5.36
C ARG A 86 6.06 12.59 6.38
N VAL A 87 5.72 11.40 5.90
CA VAL A 87 5.29 10.30 6.76
C VAL A 87 5.99 9.01 6.40
N VAL A 88 6.07 8.12 7.38
CA VAL A 88 6.52 6.74 7.19
C VAL A 88 5.27 5.85 7.12
N LEU A 89 5.21 5.00 6.11
CA LEU A 89 4.14 4.04 5.98
C LEU A 89 4.63 2.67 6.44
N SER A 90 3.76 1.98 7.19
CA SER A 90 3.99 0.60 7.58
C SER A 90 3.00 -0.29 6.83
N SER A 91 3.48 -1.39 6.31
CA SER A 91 2.64 -2.39 5.66
C SER A 91 2.00 -3.37 6.65
N LEU A 92 2.36 -3.27 7.92
CA LEU A 92 1.94 -4.25 8.91
C LEU A 92 0.44 -4.19 9.21
N LEU A 93 -0.12 -2.98 9.26
CA LEU A 93 -1.54 -2.76 9.52
C LEU A 93 -2.09 -1.76 8.53
N MET A 94 -3.12 -2.17 7.81
CA MET A 94 -3.83 -1.30 6.88
C MET A 94 -5.22 -1.03 7.47
N ALA A 95 -5.37 0.13 8.08
CA ALA A 95 -6.60 0.52 8.74
C ALA A 95 -6.93 1.97 8.36
N ARG A 96 -8.22 2.27 8.38
CA ARG A 96 -8.71 3.63 8.23
C ARG A 96 -9.02 4.21 9.59
N GLU A 97 -8.75 5.50 9.75
CA GLU A 97 -9.04 6.20 10.98
C GLU A 97 -10.53 6.43 11.13
N ASN A 98 -11.02 6.34 12.36
CA ASN A 98 -12.41 6.65 12.72
C ASN A 98 -13.45 5.85 11.93
N VAL A 99 -13.15 4.59 11.65
CA VAL A 99 -14.09 3.65 11.04
C VAL A 99 -14.17 2.41 11.92
N ASP A 100 -15.28 1.68 11.81
CA ASP A 100 -15.55 0.54 12.69
C ASP A 100 -14.64 -0.65 12.41
N GLU A 101 -14.24 -0.83 11.15
CA GLU A 101 -13.46 -2.01 10.75
C GLU A 101 -12.18 -1.60 10.04
N PRO A 102 -11.02 -2.18 10.39
CA PRO A 102 -9.80 -2.00 9.64
C PRO A 102 -9.88 -2.72 8.28
N ASP A 103 -9.07 -2.25 7.31
CA ASP A 103 -9.06 -2.87 6.00
C ASP A 103 -8.38 -4.24 6.03
N HIS A 104 -7.12 -4.30 6.43
CA HIS A 104 -6.34 -5.54 6.45
C HIS A 104 -5.25 -5.50 7.51
N ILE A 105 -4.85 -6.69 7.93
CA ILE A 105 -3.61 -6.92 8.68
C ILE A 105 -2.79 -7.91 7.87
N LEU A 106 -1.55 -7.55 7.58
CA LEU A 106 -0.61 -8.38 6.81
C LEU A 106 0.10 -9.41 7.68
#